data_5b0b1e6f5f79250d1864eb0422330291
#
_entry.id   5b0b1e6f5f79250d1864eb0422330291
#
_cell.length_a   1.000
_cell.length_b   1.000
_cell.length_c   1.000
_cell.angle_alpha   90.00
_cell.angle_beta   90.00
_cell.angle_gamma   90.00
#
_symmetry.space_group_name_H-M   'P 1'
#
loop_
_entity.id
_entity.type
_entity.pdbx_description
1 polymer ?
#
loop_
_entity_poly.entity_id
_entity_poly.type
_entity_poly.pdbx_seq_one_letter_code
_entity_poly.pdbx_strand_id
1 'polypeptide(L)'
;MSLHDKLLMHNLALANKENADVISELPQVEPTPYKNGNKVKWRNKKLNNKAAIEPDSLMKICMLIESGKLLITSVNDVANLLEIPVGQLLYILYRKKDNYRTFEIEKKSGKKRIINAPVGGLSILQTKLKPVIEYFYRPKKSAHGFIKGKSIITNANMHIKKKYVVNVDLENYFESITFARVYGIFKSKPFNFGHPAATVLAQLCTHNGKLPQGACTSPILANLASTSLDKQLTQLAGRKKISYSRYADDITFSFNQEKVIDIIERSEDGSYIIGETIDNIISKNGFKINHEKFRVQTKNTRQSVTGLVVNEKVNIDRKFIRITRSMIHRWKEDKVKYALLFTTEKGYQTENNTQAIEIFRNHIYGRLSFIKMVRGEDYPGYLKLMSYMSYNDPSKTKEGVRAMKETENFDVFICHASEDKKDIAMPIYEELSKMKISAFIDHVEIHWGDSLIEKINSALVKSKYVIAILSADSVNKEWPQKELRAVLASEISEGKTKLLTLVKKNDEEIVTKALPLLLDKLYMVYDNNPDMVADNIKKRLQS
;
A
#
# COMPACT_ATOMS: atom_id res chain seq x y z
N MET A 1 -43.96 3.69 -18.12
CA MET A 1 -43.14 2.62 -18.76
C MET A 1 -42.86 3.04 -20.19
N SER A 2 -41.61 3.23 -20.55
CA SER A 2 -41.22 3.52 -21.93
C SER A 2 -41.45 2.29 -22.82
N LEU A 3 -41.59 2.50 -24.14
CA LEU A 3 -41.71 1.40 -25.12
C LEU A 3 -40.51 0.42 -25.01
N HIS A 4 -39.36 0.95 -24.64
CA HIS A 4 -38.12 0.20 -24.40
C HIS A 4 -38.23 -0.73 -23.18
N ASP A 5 -38.89 -0.27 -22.10
CA ASP A 5 -39.09 -1.07 -20.88
C ASP A 5 -40.08 -2.21 -21.13
N LYS A 6 -41.12 -1.96 -21.98
CA LYS A 6 -42.10 -2.99 -22.39
C LYS A 6 -41.48 -4.04 -23.29
N LEU A 7 -40.60 -3.65 -24.24
CA LEU A 7 -39.89 -4.57 -25.12
C LEU A 7 -38.86 -5.42 -24.31
N LEU A 8 -38.21 -4.83 -23.33
CA LEU A 8 -37.26 -5.53 -22.45
C LEU A 8 -38.01 -6.61 -21.65
N MET A 9 -39.17 -6.28 -21.05
CA MET A 9 -39.99 -7.23 -20.27
C MET A 9 -40.60 -8.32 -21.15
N HIS A 10 -40.98 -8.01 -22.38
CA HIS A 10 -41.51 -8.99 -23.33
C HIS A 10 -40.43 -9.97 -23.81
N ASN A 11 -39.24 -9.49 -24.13
CA ASN A 11 -38.10 -10.34 -24.52
C ASN A 11 -37.56 -11.18 -23.37
N LEU A 12 -37.67 -10.69 -22.13
CA LEU A 12 -37.30 -11.43 -20.91
C LEU A 12 -38.27 -12.60 -20.63
N ALA A 13 -39.54 -12.47 -21.04
CA ALA A 13 -40.55 -13.52 -20.86
C ALA A 13 -40.43 -14.67 -21.86
N LEU A 14 -39.90 -14.42 -23.06
CA LEU A 14 -39.81 -15.43 -24.14
C LEU A 14 -38.61 -16.39 -24.00
N ALA A 15 -37.56 -16.04 -23.25
CA ALA A 15 -36.32 -16.82 -23.17
C ALA A 15 -36.32 -18.00 -22.17
N ASN A 16 -37.45 -18.26 -21.49
CA ASN A 16 -37.44 -19.11 -20.27
C ASN A 16 -37.63 -20.62 -20.49
N LYS A 17 -37.55 -21.16 -21.71
CA LYS A 17 -37.95 -22.57 -21.94
C LYS A 17 -36.84 -23.61 -22.15
N GLU A 18 -35.55 -23.26 -22.26
CA GLU A 18 -34.57 -24.22 -22.82
C GLU A 18 -33.46 -24.79 -21.90
N ASN A 19 -33.37 -24.44 -20.63
CA ASN A 19 -32.23 -24.89 -19.82
C ASN A 19 -32.58 -25.50 -18.43
N ALA A 20 -33.63 -26.26 -18.29
CA ALA A 20 -34.10 -26.78 -17.00
C ALA A 20 -33.12 -27.82 -16.36
N ASP A 21 -32.39 -28.58 -17.15
CA ASP A 21 -31.68 -29.77 -16.66
C ASP A 21 -30.29 -29.52 -16.04
N VAL A 22 -29.61 -28.42 -16.42
CA VAL A 22 -28.28 -28.08 -15.87
C VAL A 22 -28.38 -27.25 -14.57
N ILE A 23 -29.56 -26.67 -14.33
CA ILE A 23 -29.81 -25.77 -13.18
C ILE A 23 -30.05 -26.55 -11.87
N SER A 24 -30.38 -27.86 -11.96
CA SER A 24 -30.63 -28.71 -10.79
C SER A 24 -29.41 -28.93 -9.88
N GLU A 25 -28.19 -28.66 -10.37
CA GLU A 25 -26.94 -28.78 -9.62
C GLU A 25 -26.50 -27.48 -8.92
N LEU A 26 -27.22 -26.37 -9.13
CA LEU A 26 -26.95 -25.12 -8.43
C LEU A 26 -27.72 -25.09 -7.10
N PRO A 27 -27.15 -24.47 -6.05
CA PRO A 27 -27.84 -24.35 -4.77
C PRO A 27 -29.17 -23.61 -4.95
N GLN A 28 -30.27 -24.33 -4.77
CA GLN A 28 -31.63 -23.80 -4.89
C GLN A 28 -31.94 -22.93 -3.68
N VAL A 29 -32.26 -21.66 -3.91
CA VAL A 29 -32.80 -20.78 -2.88
C VAL A 29 -34.27 -21.07 -2.75
N GLU A 30 -34.71 -21.66 -1.65
CA GLU A 30 -36.15 -21.91 -1.40
C GLU A 30 -36.94 -20.59 -1.47
N PRO A 31 -38.03 -20.53 -2.22
CA PRO A 31 -38.87 -19.34 -2.31
C PRO A 31 -39.56 -19.10 -0.98
N THR A 32 -39.27 -17.99 -0.32
CA THR A 32 -40.10 -17.50 0.78
C THR A 32 -41.52 -17.16 0.25
N PRO A 33 -42.60 -17.64 0.90
CA PRO A 33 -43.94 -17.49 0.38
C PRO A 33 -44.38 -16.01 0.32
N TYR A 34 -44.83 -15.60 -0.85
CA TYR A 34 -45.40 -14.30 -1.14
C TYR A 34 -46.77 -14.19 -0.44
N LYS A 35 -46.94 -13.39 0.60
CA LYS A 35 -48.23 -13.04 1.18
C LYS A 35 -48.74 -11.75 0.59
N ASN A 36 -49.94 -11.87 0.00
CA ASN A 36 -50.72 -10.80 -0.65
C ASN A 36 -50.85 -9.51 0.19
N GLY A 37 -50.64 -8.38 -0.47
CA GLY A 37 -51.41 -7.15 -0.25
C GLY A 37 -50.90 -6.13 0.76
N ASN A 38 -49.87 -6.33 1.51
CA ASN A 38 -49.29 -5.30 2.39
C ASN A 38 -47.94 -4.82 1.87
N LYS A 39 -47.75 -3.48 1.79
CA LYS A 39 -46.47 -2.83 1.53
C LYS A 39 -45.43 -3.50 2.42
N VAL A 40 -44.66 -4.43 1.86
CA VAL A 40 -43.55 -5.06 2.54
C VAL A 40 -42.48 -3.97 2.70
N LYS A 41 -42.48 -3.30 3.86
CA LYS A 41 -41.28 -2.63 4.34
C LYS A 41 -40.25 -3.73 4.48
N TRP A 42 -39.34 -3.82 3.53
CA TRP A 42 -38.13 -4.60 3.67
C TRP A 42 -37.35 -4.02 4.84
N ARG A 43 -37.76 -4.38 6.08
CA ARG A 43 -36.87 -4.23 7.23
C ARG A 43 -35.65 -5.03 6.87
N ASN A 44 -34.49 -4.37 6.89
CA ASN A 44 -33.17 -4.97 6.93
C ASN A 44 -33.15 -6.02 8.05
N LYS A 45 -33.75 -7.20 7.83
CA LYS A 45 -33.25 -8.39 8.48
C LYS A 45 -31.81 -8.42 8.04
N LYS A 46 -30.88 -8.32 8.98
CA LYS A 46 -29.44 -8.51 8.76
C LYS A 46 -29.31 -9.67 7.77
N LEU A 47 -29.21 -9.36 6.47
CA LEU A 47 -28.65 -10.27 5.51
C LEU A 47 -27.32 -10.60 6.14
N ASN A 48 -27.14 -11.83 6.58
CA ASN A 48 -25.89 -12.30 7.14
C ASN A 48 -24.79 -11.72 6.27
N ASN A 49 -23.77 -11.11 6.88
CA ASN A 49 -22.59 -10.56 6.23
C ASN A 49 -21.76 -11.59 5.42
N LYS A 50 -22.28 -12.77 5.14
CA LYS A 50 -21.86 -13.70 4.08
C LYS A 50 -22.38 -13.22 2.72
N ALA A 51 -21.99 -12.00 2.36
CA ALA A 51 -22.25 -11.41 1.04
C ALA A 51 -21.36 -12.00 -0.06
N ALA A 52 -20.55 -13.00 0.23
CA ALA A 52 -19.70 -13.69 -0.73
C ALA A 52 -20.28 -15.10 -0.96
N ILE A 53 -20.44 -15.49 -2.22
CA ILE A 53 -20.58 -16.90 -2.62
C ILE A 53 -19.38 -17.65 -2.02
N GLU A 54 -19.61 -18.82 -1.43
CA GLU A 54 -18.52 -19.64 -0.90
C GLU A 54 -17.46 -19.83 -2.00
N PRO A 55 -16.16 -19.55 -1.73
CA PRO A 55 -15.14 -19.51 -2.78
C PRO A 55 -15.05 -20.77 -3.63
N ASP A 56 -15.24 -21.94 -3.01
CA ASP A 56 -15.19 -23.25 -3.72
C ASP A 56 -16.38 -23.44 -4.64
N SER A 57 -17.58 -23.01 -4.24
CA SER A 57 -18.79 -23.05 -5.08
C SER A 57 -18.67 -22.11 -6.25
N LEU A 58 -18.19 -20.88 -6.03
CA LEU A 58 -17.94 -19.91 -7.09
C LEU A 58 -16.93 -20.43 -8.12
N MET A 59 -15.82 -21.03 -7.64
CA MET A 59 -14.79 -21.59 -8.50
C MET A 59 -15.36 -22.68 -9.42
N LYS A 60 -16.14 -23.59 -8.86
CA LYS A 60 -16.82 -24.66 -9.64
C LYS A 60 -17.76 -24.08 -10.71
N ILE A 61 -18.60 -23.10 -10.36
CA ILE A 61 -19.50 -22.44 -11.30
C ILE A 61 -18.70 -21.78 -12.44
N CYS A 62 -17.67 -21.02 -12.11
CA CYS A 62 -16.84 -20.35 -13.12
C CYS A 62 -16.11 -21.35 -14.03
N MET A 63 -15.62 -22.49 -13.51
CA MET A 63 -15.03 -23.56 -14.32
C MET A 63 -16.05 -24.24 -15.26
N LEU A 64 -17.29 -24.42 -14.82
CA LEU A 64 -18.37 -24.96 -15.66
C LEU A 64 -18.72 -23.98 -16.79
N ILE A 65 -18.77 -22.67 -16.50
CA ILE A 65 -18.98 -21.64 -17.53
C ILE A 65 -17.80 -21.62 -18.52
N GLU A 66 -16.55 -21.62 -18.04
CA GLU A 66 -15.34 -21.58 -18.88
C GLU A 66 -15.24 -22.81 -19.80
N SER A 67 -15.64 -23.99 -19.31
CA SER A 67 -15.66 -25.24 -20.09
C SER A 67 -16.88 -25.37 -21.01
N GLY A 68 -17.81 -24.41 -20.98
CA GLY A 68 -19.07 -24.45 -21.76
C GLY A 68 -20.10 -25.48 -21.28
N LYS A 69 -19.87 -26.09 -20.11
CA LYS A 69 -20.83 -27.02 -19.50
C LYS A 69 -22.01 -26.32 -18.82
N LEU A 70 -21.83 -25.06 -18.43
CA LEU A 70 -22.87 -24.20 -17.88
C LEU A 70 -23.00 -22.96 -18.76
N LEU A 71 -24.18 -22.74 -19.32
CA LEU A 71 -24.49 -21.59 -20.17
C LEU A 71 -25.36 -20.61 -19.37
N ILE A 72 -24.93 -19.38 -19.26
CA ILE A 72 -25.72 -18.29 -18.65
C ILE A 72 -26.43 -17.55 -19.78
N THR A 73 -27.66 -17.92 -20.07
CA THR A 73 -28.40 -17.43 -21.24
C THR A 73 -29.62 -16.59 -20.88
N SER A 74 -30.25 -16.86 -19.74
CA SER A 74 -31.47 -16.23 -19.29
C SER A 74 -31.32 -15.33 -18.08
N VAL A 75 -32.38 -14.62 -17.74
CA VAL A 75 -32.45 -13.81 -16.50
C VAL A 75 -32.48 -14.72 -15.28
N ASN A 76 -33.08 -15.91 -15.38
CA ASN A 76 -33.10 -16.89 -14.31
C ASN A 76 -31.70 -17.40 -14.02
N ASP A 77 -30.86 -17.64 -15.03
CA ASP A 77 -29.47 -18.06 -14.84
C ASP A 77 -28.68 -16.98 -14.10
N VAL A 78 -28.92 -15.72 -14.43
CA VAL A 78 -28.29 -14.60 -13.69
C VAL A 78 -28.77 -14.54 -12.25
N ALA A 79 -30.06 -14.74 -12.01
CA ALA A 79 -30.63 -14.74 -10.67
C ALA A 79 -30.04 -15.89 -9.82
N ASN A 80 -29.91 -17.09 -10.40
CA ASN A 80 -29.29 -18.24 -9.77
C ASN A 80 -27.79 -18.00 -9.53
N LEU A 81 -27.06 -17.46 -10.51
CA LEU A 81 -25.64 -17.10 -10.37
C LEU A 81 -25.41 -16.10 -9.21
N LEU A 82 -26.35 -15.19 -9.00
CA LEU A 82 -26.25 -14.17 -7.94
C LEU A 82 -26.98 -14.58 -6.65
N GLU A 83 -27.53 -15.80 -6.60
CA GLU A 83 -28.27 -16.36 -5.45
C GLU A 83 -29.38 -15.42 -4.97
N ILE A 84 -30.26 -15.01 -5.88
CA ILE A 84 -31.35 -14.10 -5.60
C ILE A 84 -32.61 -14.54 -6.38
N PRO A 85 -33.83 -14.43 -5.80
CA PRO A 85 -35.07 -14.64 -6.54
C PRO A 85 -35.20 -13.70 -7.75
N VAL A 86 -35.64 -14.21 -8.90
CA VAL A 86 -35.79 -13.43 -10.15
C VAL A 86 -36.62 -12.18 -9.94
N GLY A 87 -37.74 -12.29 -9.22
CA GLY A 87 -38.59 -11.13 -8.93
C GLY A 87 -37.87 -10.02 -8.16
N GLN A 88 -36.98 -10.39 -7.25
CA GLN A 88 -36.16 -9.42 -6.51
C GLN A 88 -35.09 -8.80 -7.40
N LEU A 89 -34.45 -9.59 -8.28
CA LEU A 89 -33.50 -9.08 -9.27
C LEU A 89 -34.17 -8.03 -10.18
N LEU A 90 -35.33 -8.36 -10.73
CA LEU A 90 -36.10 -7.45 -11.60
C LEU A 90 -36.57 -6.20 -10.85
N TYR A 91 -36.98 -6.32 -9.59
CA TYR A 91 -37.35 -5.18 -8.74
C TYR A 91 -36.15 -4.23 -8.52
N ILE A 92 -34.97 -4.77 -8.20
CA ILE A 92 -33.75 -3.97 -8.01
C ILE A 92 -33.38 -3.24 -9.31
N LEU A 93 -33.48 -3.91 -10.46
CA LEU A 93 -33.23 -3.31 -11.78
C LEU A 93 -34.25 -2.21 -12.12
N TYR A 94 -35.53 -2.43 -11.84
CA TYR A 94 -36.59 -1.45 -12.07
C TYR A 94 -36.39 -0.19 -11.21
N ARG A 95 -36.04 -0.38 -9.94
CA ARG A 95 -35.76 0.71 -8.98
C ARG A 95 -34.30 1.12 -8.95
N LYS A 96 -33.55 0.85 -10.00
CA LYS A 96 -32.07 1.05 -10.01
C LYS A 96 -31.64 2.47 -9.68
N LYS A 97 -32.36 3.49 -10.12
CA LYS A 97 -32.03 4.89 -9.81
C LYS A 97 -32.04 5.16 -8.30
N ASP A 98 -32.96 4.56 -7.56
CA ASP A 98 -33.12 4.71 -6.12
C ASP A 98 -32.00 3.95 -5.35
N ASN A 99 -31.30 3.04 -6.02
CA ASN A 99 -30.21 2.24 -5.47
C ASN A 99 -28.81 2.83 -5.73
N TYR A 100 -28.72 4.12 -6.07
CA TYR A 100 -27.47 4.87 -6.15
C TYR A 100 -27.49 6.07 -5.19
N ARG A 101 -26.41 6.23 -4.44
CA ARG A 101 -26.12 7.46 -3.69
C ARG A 101 -25.14 8.29 -4.50
N THR A 102 -25.56 9.49 -4.91
CA THR A 102 -24.71 10.42 -5.63
C THR A 102 -24.15 11.47 -4.66
N PHE A 103 -22.84 11.71 -4.72
CA PHE A 103 -22.16 12.77 -3.97
C PHE A 103 -20.95 13.27 -4.74
N GLU A 104 -20.49 14.46 -4.38
CA GLU A 104 -19.37 15.12 -5.03
C GLU A 104 -18.10 15.03 -4.16
N ILE A 105 -16.96 14.83 -4.81
CA ILE A 105 -15.63 14.92 -4.19
C ILE A 105 -14.83 15.98 -4.95
N GLU A 106 -14.24 16.90 -4.23
CA GLU A 106 -13.39 17.94 -4.80
C GLU A 106 -12.06 17.36 -5.30
N LYS A 107 -11.69 17.67 -6.54
CA LYS A 107 -10.38 17.34 -7.12
C LYS A 107 -9.35 18.36 -6.66
N LYS A 108 -8.05 18.01 -6.69
CA LYS A 108 -6.95 18.93 -6.43
C LYS A 108 -6.95 20.18 -7.34
N SER A 109 -7.61 20.11 -8.47
CA SER A 109 -7.79 21.22 -9.43
C SER A 109 -8.98 22.14 -9.12
N GLY A 110 -9.68 21.94 -8.00
CA GLY A 110 -10.93 22.65 -7.69
C GLY A 110 -12.16 22.13 -8.45
N LYS A 111 -11.99 21.33 -9.51
CA LYS A 111 -13.12 20.72 -10.24
C LYS A 111 -13.74 19.61 -9.38
N LYS A 112 -15.06 19.45 -9.43
CA LYS A 112 -15.79 18.38 -8.70
C LYS A 112 -15.77 17.07 -9.47
N ARG A 113 -15.74 15.96 -8.72
CA ARG A 113 -15.92 14.60 -9.22
C ARG A 113 -17.21 14.03 -8.68
N ILE A 114 -18.10 13.62 -9.55
CA ILE A 114 -19.38 13.00 -9.16
C ILE A 114 -19.13 11.50 -8.91
N ILE A 115 -19.49 11.04 -7.73
CA ILE A 115 -19.43 9.64 -7.33
C ILE A 115 -20.84 9.09 -7.26
N ASN A 116 -21.10 8.00 -7.98
CA ASN A 116 -22.35 7.27 -7.96
C ASN A 116 -22.10 5.90 -7.32
N ALA A 117 -22.30 5.81 -6.02
CA ALA A 117 -22.06 4.60 -5.26
C ALA A 117 -23.35 3.75 -5.19
N PRO A 118 -23.34 2.48 -5.61
CA PRO A 118 -24.51 1.60 -5.45
C PRO A 118 -24.75 1.33 -3.96
N VAL A 119 -26.03 1.30 -3.58
CA VAL A 119 -26.47 1.04 -2.22
C VAL A 119 -27.51 -0.09 -2.18
N GLY A 120 -27.81 -0.59 -0.99
CA GLY A 120 -28.85 -1.63 -0.80
C GLY A 120 -28.60 -2.89 -1.63
N GLY A 121 -29.67 -3.41 -2.22
CA GLY A 121 -29.63 -4.66 -3.00
C GLY A 121 -28.70 -4.60 -4.20
N LEU A 122 -28.59 -3.46 -4.88
CA LEU A 122 -27.69 -3.30 -6.03
C LEU A 122 -26.23 -3.45 -5.64
N SER A 123 -25.83 -2.88 -4.49
CA SER A 123 -24.48 -3.02 -3.97
C SER A 123 -24.14 -4.49 -3.66
N ILE A 124 -25.08 -5.23 -3.09
CA ILE A 124 -24.93 -6.66 -2.78
C ILE A 124 -24.74 -7.46 -4.08
N LEU A 125 -25.59 -7.24 -5.09
CA LEU A 125 -25.50 -7.94 -6.36
C LEU A 125 -24.19 -7.67 -7.10
N GLN A 126 -23.73 -6.43 -7.11
CA GLN A 126 -22.44 -6.10 -7.70
C GLN A 126 -21.28 -6.72 -6.93
N THR A 127 -21.37 -6.82 -5.59
CA THR A 127 -20.35 -7.47 -4.76
C THR A 127 -20.29 -8.98 -5.07
N LYS A 128 -21.42 -9.64 -5.27
CA LYS A 128 -21.48 -11.05 -5.70
C LYS A 128 -20.99 -11.26 -7.13
N LEU A 129 -21.28 -10.34 -8.03
CA LEU A 129 -20.86 -10.42 -9.44
C LEU A 129 -19.36 -10.18 -9.63
N LYS A 130 -18.77 -9.31 -8.81
CA LYS A 130 -17.36 -8.92 -8.95
C LYS A 130 -16.39 -10.11 -9.01
N PRO A 131 -16.41 -11.10 -8.10
CA PRO A 131 -15.48 -12.24 -8.16
C PRO A 131 -15.70 -13.11 -9.40
N VAL A 132 -16.92 -13.19 -9.95
CA VAL A 132 -17.18 -13.86 -11.23
C VAL A 132 -16.42 -13.16 -12.36
N ILE A 133 -16.50 -11.83 -12.42
CA ILE A 133 -15.78 -11.05 -13.44
C ILE A 133 -14.26 -11.19 -13.24
N GLU A 134 -13.79 -11.15 -11.99
CA GLU A 134 -12.38 -11.29 -11.64
C GLU A 134 -11.80 -12.65 -12.06
N TYR A 135 -12.58 -13.73 -11.94
CA TYR A 135 -12.17 -15.07 -12.38
C TYR A 135 -11.83 -15.10 -13.88
N PHE A 136 -12.65 -14.45 -14.71
CA PHE A 136 -12.45 -14.44 -16.17
C PHE A 136 -11.44 -13.40 -16.66
N TYR A 137 -11.07 -12.44 -15.84
CA TYR A 137 -10.11 -11.41 -16.24
C TYR A 137 -8.69 -11.95 -16.24
N ARG A 138 -8.03 -11.88 -17.39
CA ARG A 138 -6.60 -12.22 -17.55
C ARG A 138 -5.81 -10.93 -17.77
N PRO A 139 -5.22 -10.35 -16.71
CA PRO A 139 -4.55 -9.06 -16.79
C PRO A 139 -3.31 -9.11 -17.71
N LYS A 140 -3.13 -8.10 -18.53
CA LYS A 140 -1.90 -7.89 -19.28
C LYS A 140 -0.76 -7.47 -18.33
N LYS A 141 0.49 -7.80 -18.70
CA LYS A 141 1.66 -7.43 -17.89
C LYS A 141 1.77 -5.91 -17.70
N SER A 142 1.36 -5.13 -18.69
CA SER A 142 1.36 -3.66 -18.70
C SER A 142 0.25 -3.02 -17.88
N ALA A 143 -0.84 -3.72 -17.54
CA ALA A 143 -1.91 -3.19 -16.70
C ALA A 143 -1.57 -3.34 -15.21
N HIS A 144 -1.68 -2.26 -14.44
CA HIS A 144 -1.32 -2.22 -13.01
C HIS A 144 -2.44 -1.74 -12.09
N GLY A 145 -3.35 -0.89 -12.56
CA GLY A 145 -4.47 -0.40 -11.77
C GLY A 145 -5.52 -1.47 -11.53
N PHE A 146 -6.06 -1.55 -10.28
CA PHE A 146 -7.16 -2.43 -9.89
C PHE A 146 -6.88 -3.94 -10.06
N ILE A 147 -5.63 -4.35 -9.96
CA ILE A 147 -5.20 -5.74 -10.15
C ILE A 147 -4.56 -6.24 -8.85
N LYS A 148 -5.00 -7.41 -8.38
CA LYS A 148 -4.42 -8.06 -7.19
C LYS A 148 -2.92 -8.31 -7.39
N GLY A 149 -2.12 -7.98 -6.38
CA GLY A 149 -0.65 -8.12 -6.42
C GLY A 149 0.08 -7.03 -7.22
N LYS A 150 -0.64 -6.06 -7.83
CA LYS A 150 -0.05 -4.89 -8.47
C LYS A 150 -0.39 -3.61 -7.71
N SER A 151 0.45 -2.58 -7.87
CA SER A 151 0.34 -1.32 -7.15
C SER A 151 0.95 -0.17 -7.95
N ILE A 152 0.86 1.05 -7.43
CA ILE A 152 1.58 2.21 -7.97
C ILE A 152 3.10 1.99 -8.01
N ILE A 153 3.64 1.17 -7.08
CA ILE A 153 5.06 0.83 -7.04
C ILE A 153 5.43 -0.09 -8.19
N THR A 154 4.65 -1.16 -8.44
CA THR A 154 4.91 -2.07 -9.56
C THR A 154 4.79 -1.35 -10.89
N ASN A 155 3.89 -0.37 -11.01
CA ASN A 155 3.75 0.50 -12.17
C ASN A 155 5.00 1.37 -12.35
N ALA A 156 5.39 2.09 -11.31
CA ALA A 156 6.54 2.99 -11.33
C ALA A 156 7.87 2.28 -11.62
N ASN A 157 8.04 1.05 -11.12
CA ASN A 157 9.26 0.24 -11.34
C ASN A 157 9.54 -0.04 -12.83
N MET A 158 8.53 -0.03 -13.71
CA MET A 158 8.74 -0.22 -15.15
C MET A 158 9.43 0.97 -15.81
N HIS A 159 9.49 2.11 -15.16
CA HIS A 159 9.91 3.39 -15.74
C HIS A 159 11.13 4.03 -15.07
N ILE A 160 11.85 3.29 -14.22
CA ILE A 160 13.06 3.77 -13.54
C ILE A 160 14.23 3.96 -14.53
N LYS A 161 15.10 4.96 -14.25
CA LYS A 161 16.34 5.22 -15.01
C LYS A 161 16.11 5.43 -16.52
N LYS A 162 15.05 6.14 -16.88
CA LYS A 162 14.75 6.43 -18.30
C LYS A 162 15.09 7.88 -18.64
N LYS A 163 15.51 8.10 -19.90
CA LYS A 163 15.81 9.45 -20.40
C LYS A 163 14.53 10.27 -20.53
N TYR A 164 13.44 9.65 -21.00
CA TYR A 164 12.13 10.25 -21.14
C TYR A 164 11.05 9.41 -20.43
N VAL A 165 10.15 10.09 -19.73
CA VAL A 165 8.91 9.54 -19.17
C VAL A 165 7.75 10.38 -19.68
N VAL A 166 6.82 9.74 -20.39
CA VAL A 166 5.65 10.37 -21.02
C VAL A 166 4.40 9.88 -20.30
N ASN A 167 3.63 10.81 -19.76
CA ASN A 167 2.36 10.52 -19.11
C ASN A 167 1.20 11.01 -19.99
N VAL A 168 0.23 10.13 -20.19
CA VAL A 168 -1.00 10.36 -20.96
C VAL A 168 -2.18 9.96 -20.07
N ASP A 169 -3.11 10.87 -19.86
CA ASP A 169 -4.31 10.64 -19.03
C ASP A 169 -5.52 10.49 -19.97
N LEU A 170 -6.38 9.52 -19.70
CA LEU A 170 -7.60 9.31 -20.47
C LEU A 170 -8.75 10.14 -19.88
N GLU A 171 -9.40 10.93 -20.74
CA GLU A 171 -10.52 11.76 -20.34
C GLU A 171 -11.76 10.94 -20.00
N ASN A 172 -12.40 11.22 -18.86
CA ASN A 172 -13.65 10.59 -18.44
C ASN A 172 -13.63 9.06 -18.56
N TYR A 173 -12.52 8.43 -18.16
CA TYR A 173 -12.21 7.02 -18.40
C TYR A 173 -13.36 6.05 -18.10
N PHE A 174 -13.98 6.13 -16.91
CA PHE A 174 -15.12 5.26 -16.58
C PHE A 174 -16.36 5.59 -17.40
N GLU A 175 -16.63 6.87 -17.62
CA GLU A 175 -17.83 7.33 -18.33
C GLU A 175 -17.77 7.07 -19.84
N SER A 176 -16.56 6.93 -20.41
CA SER A 176 -16.38 6.52 -21.80
C SER A 176 -16.75 5.06 -22.06
N ILE A 177 -16.91 4.27 -21.00
CA ILE A 177 -17.32 2.86 -21.08
C ILE A 177 -18.84 2.80 -20.98
N THR A 178 -19.48 2.73 -22.14
CA THR A 178 -20.94 2.73 -22.26
C THR A 178 -21.57 1.37 -21.94
N PHE A 179 -22.88 1.36 -21.75
CA PHE A 179 -23.68 0.13 -21.61
C PHE A 179 -23.38 -0.87 -22.75
N ALA A 180 -23.31 -0.39 -23.98
CA ALA A 180 -23.04 -1.26 -25.13
C ALA A 180 -21.68 -1.95 -25.03
N ARG A 181 -20.65 -1.25 -24.53
CA ARG A 181 -19.32 -1.86 -24.29
C ARG A 181 -19.37 -2.91 -23.18
N VAL A 182 -20.07 -2.64 -22.06
CA VAL A 182 -20.22 -3.59 -20.96
C VAL A 182 -21.03 -4.80 -21.39
N TYR A 183 -22.13 -4.60 -22.15
CA TYR A 183 -22.88 -5.67 -22.78
C TYR A 183 -21.99 -6.53 -23.68
N GLY A 184 -21.20 -5.89 -24.56
CA GLY A 184 -20.27 -6.58 -25.44
C GLY A 184 -19.22 -7.42 -24.68
N ILE A 185 -18.76 -6.98 -23.52
CA ILE A 185 -17.87 -7.76 -22.65
C ILE A 185 -18.54 -9.07 -22.24
N PHE A 186 -19.76 -9.01 -21.68
CA PHE A 186 -20.48 -10.21 -21.25
C PHE A 186 -20.92 -11.12 -22.41
N LYS A 187 -21.17 -10.53 -23.58
CA LYS A 187 -21.53 -11.27 -24.79
C LYS A 187 -20.37 -12.00 -25.44
N SER A 188 -19.15 -11.50 -25.27
CA SER A 188 -17.95 -12.02 -25.90
C SER A 188 -17.21 -13.03 -25.01
N LYS A 189 -16.28 -13.79 -25.61
CA LYS A 189 -15.34 -14.62 -24.83
C LYS A 189 -14.55 -13.76 -23.86
N PRO A 190 -14.28 -14.23 -22.64
CA PRO A 190 -14.47 -15.59 -22.13
C PRO A 190 -15.86 -15.87 -21.53
N PHE A 191 -16.77 -14.88 -21.41
CA PHE A 191 -18.08 -15.04 -20.78
C PHE A 191 -19.07 -15.79 -21.67
N ASN A 192 -19.24 -15.36 -22.91
CA ASN A 192 -20.14 -15.96 -23.89
C ASN A 192 -21.61 -16.04 -23.44
N PHE A 193 -22.06 -15.09 -22.63
CA PHE A 193 -23.41 -15.10 -22.06
C PHE A 193 -24.48 -14.82 -23.12
N GLY A 194 -25.67 -15.38 -22.94
CA GLY A 194 -26.82 -15.12 -23.80
C GLY A 194 -27.25 -13.66 -23.77
N HIS A 195 -28.01 -13.23 -24.80
CA HIS A 195 -28.45 -11.83 -24.90
C HIS A 195 -29.21 -11.32 -23.66
N PRO A 196 -30.21 -12.02 -23.09
CA PRO A 196 -30.90 -11.57 -21.89
C PRO A 196 -30.02 -11.46 -20.68
N ALA A 197 -29.15 -12.46 -20.46
CA ALA A 197 -28.21 -12.48 -19.34
C ALA A 197 -27.19 -11.32 -19.43
N ALA A 198 -26.57 -11.14 -20.59
CA ALA A 198 -25.61 -10.07 -20.83
C ALA A 198 -26.24 -8.67 -20.65
N THR A 199 -27.50 -8.52 -21.07
CA THR A 199 -28.29 -7.28 -20.90
C THR A 199 -28.51 -6.95 -19.42
N VAL A 200 -28.96 -7.93 -18.63
CA VAL A 200 -29.21 -7.76 -17.20
C VAL A 200 -27.92 -7.43 -16.46
N LEU A 201 -26.83 -8.15 -16.74
CA LEU A 201 -25.52 -7.91 -16.12
C LEU A 201 -24.95 -6.53 -16.48
N ALA A 202 -25.11 -6.12 -17.75
CA ALA A 202 -24.71 -4.77 -18.17
C ALA A 202 -25.55 -3.69 -17.47
N GLN A 203 -26.86 -3.93 -17.29
CA GLN A 203 -27.71 -3.02 -16.53
C GLN A 203 -27.33 -2.94 -15.05
N LEU A 204 -26.99 -4.05 -14.41
CA LEU A 204 -26.51 -4.06 -13.03
C LEU A 204 -25.22 -3.23 -12.85
N CYS A 205 -24.35 -3.25 -13.85
CA CYS A 205 -23.03 -2.63 -13.76
C CYS A 205 -22.97 -1.17 -14.26
N THR A 206 -24.02 -0.66 -14.94
CA THR A 206 -24.02 0.69 -15.50
C THR A 206 -25.05 1.58 -14.82
N HIS A 207 -24.77 2.88 -14.76
CA HIS A 207 -25.69 3.92 -14.31
C HIS A 207 -25.79 5.00 -15.39
N ASN A 208 -27.02 5.40 -15.76
CA ASN A 208 -27.27 6.36 -16.84
C ASN A 208 -26.55 5.99 -18.15
N GLY A 209 -26.53 4.70 -18.50
CA GLY A 209 -25.91 4.18 -19.72
C GLY A 209 -24.38 4.13 -19.75
N LYS A 210 -23.71 4.40 -18.64
CA LYS A 210 -22.24 4.48 -18.52
C LYS A 210 -21.77 3.75 -17.27
N LEU A 211 -20.48 3.41 -17.23
CA LEU A 211 -19.85 2.81 -16.05
C LEU A 211 -19.70 3.86 -14.94
N PRO A 212 -20.32 3.68 -13.75
CA PRO A 212 -20.28 4.68 -12.70
C PRO A 212 -18.94 4.71 -11.96
N GLN A 213 -18.51 5.91 -11.55
CA GLN A 213 -17.45 6.05 -10.55
C GLN A 213 -18.04 5.81 -9.16
N GLY A 214 -17.56 4.75 -8.47
CA GLY A 214 -18.01 4.39 -7.12
C GLY A 214 -18.60 2.99 -7.00
N ALA A 215 -18.86 2.29 -8.11
CA ALA A 215 -19.30 0.90 -8.10
C ALA A 215 -18.13 -0.08 -8.01
N CYS A 216 -18.29 -1.15 -7.25
CA CYS A 216 -17.22 -2.14 -7.02
C CYS A 216 -16.87 -2.97 -8.27
N THR A 217 -17.78 -3.07 -9.26
CA THR A 217 -17.56 -3.76 -10.54
C THR A 217 -16.90 -2.87 -11.59
N SER A 218 -16.98 -1.53 -11.45
CA SER A 218 -16.46 -0.60 -12.46
C SER A 218 -14.96 -0.76 -12.73
N PRO A 219 -14.08 -0.91 -11.73
CA PRO A 219 -12.65 -1.04 -11.97
C PRO A 219 -12.27 -2.24 -12.84
N ILE A 220 -12.86 -3.40 -12.58
CA ILE A 220 -12.55 -4.62 -13.33
C ILE A 220 -13.13 -4.60 -14.75
N LEU A 221 -14.34 -4.06 -14.90
CA LEU A 221 -14.95 -3.88 -16.21
C LEU A 221 -14.20 -2.85 -17.06
N ALA A 222 -13.68 -1.79 -16.44
CA ALA A 222 -12.83 -0.83 -17.12
C ALA A 222 -11.53 -1.46 -17.63
N ASN A 223 -10.93 -2.35 -16.86
CA ASN A 223 -9.77 -3.11 -17.29
C ASN A 223 -10.10 -4.06 -18.46
N LEU A 224 -11.25 -4.76 -18.42
CA LEU A 224 -11.71 -5.61 -19.51
C LEU A 224 -11.95 -4.79 -20.80
N ALA A 225 -12.63 -3.64 -20.69
CA ALA A 225 -12.84 -2.72 -21.82
C ALA A 225 -11.52 -2.19 -22.42
N SER A 226 -10.47 -2.09 -21.62
CA SER A 226 -9.15 -1.62 -22.05
C SER A 226 -8.23 -2.73 -22.60
N THR A 227 -8.67 -3.99 -22.64
CA THR A 227 -7.82 -5.12 -23.04
C THR A 227 -7.26 -4.99 -24.47
N SER A 228 -8.06 -4.50 -25.41
CA SER A 228 -7.65 -4.24 -26.79
C SER A 228 -6.65 -3.08 -26.87
N LEU A 229 -6.91 -2.01 -26.13
CA LEU A 229 -5.98 -0.86 -26.01
C LEU A 229 -4.62 -1.32 -25.49
N ASP A 230 -4.61 -2.05 -24.36
CA ASP A 230 -3.38 -2.58 -23.76
C ASP A 230 -2.62 -3.50 -24.70
N LYS A 231 -3.33 -4.32 -25.51
CA LYS A 231 -2.72 -5.19 -26.52
C LYS A 231 -2.01 -4.37 -27.59
N GLN A 232 -2.69 -3.38 -28.17
CA GLN A 232 -2.14 -2.55 -29.26
C GLN A 232 -0.97 -1.69 -28.78
N LEU A 233 -1.09 -1.03 -27.63
CA LEU A 233 -0.02 -0.21 -27.06
C LEU A 233 1.19 -1.05 -26.61
N THR A 234 0.97 -2.27 -26.09
CA THR A 234 2.06 -3.19 -25.76
C THR A 234 2.80 -3.64 -27.03
N GLN A 235 2.09 -3.90 -28.12
CA GLN A 235 2.71 -4.26 -29.39
C GLN A 235 3.51 -3.09 -29.99
N LEU A 236 2.98 -1.88 -29.97
CA LEU A 236 3.71 -0.68 -30.38
C LEU A 236 4.97 -0.50 -29.53
N ALA A 237 4.85 -0.59 -28.21
CA ALA A 237 5.98 -0.45 -27.29
C ALA A 237 7.07 -1.50 -27.55
N GLY A 238 6.69 -2.75 -27.80
CA GLY A 238 7.63 -3.82 -28.13
C GLY A 238 8.40 -3.56 -29.43
N ARG A 239 7.71 -3.13 -30.50
CA ARG A 239 8.34 -2.78 -31.80
C ARG A 239 9.35 -1.64 -31.65
N LYS A 240 9.06 -0.66 -30.81
CA LYS A 240 9.89 0.53 -30.56
C LYS A 240 10.92 0.35 -29.43
N LYS A 241 10.96 -0.81 -28.79
CA LYS A 241 11.84 -1.13 -27.63
C LYS A 241 11.69 -0.11 -26.49
N ILE A 242 10.45 0.27 -26.17
CA ILE A 242 10.10 1.22 -25.11
C ILE A 242 9.27 0.52 -24.01
N SER A 243 9.22 1.08 -22.81
CA SER A 243 8.38 0.59 -21.74
C SER A 243 7.00 1.22 -21.84
N TYR A 244 5.95 0.42 -21.62
CA TYR A 244 4.56 0.84 -21.56
C TYR A 244 3.89 0.26 -20.34
N SER A 245 3.13 1.07 -19.61
CA SER A 245 2.23 0.63 -18.56
C SER A 245 0.97 1.48 -18.49
N ARG A 246 -0.08 0.92 -17.87
CA ARG A 246 -1.33 1.64 -17.59
C ARG A 246 -1.78 1.39 -16.13
N TYR A 247 -2.09 2.46 -15.43
CA TYR A 247 -2.71 2.43 -14.11
C TYR A 247 -4.06 3.14 -14.17
N ALA A 248 -5.15 2.40 -14.36
CA ALA A 248 -6.49 2.92 -14.65
C ALA A 248 -6.50 3.80 -15.92
N ASP A 249 -6.76 5.10 -15.76
CA ASP A 249 -6.73 6.14 -16.79
C ASP A 249 -5.33 6.68 -17.08
N ASP A 250 -4.36 6.49 -16.17
CA ASP A 250 -2.98 6.94 -16.34
C ASP A 250 -2.17 5.97 -17.22
N ILE A 251 -1.80 6.37 -18.41
CA ILE A 251 -0.90 5.67 -19.34
C ILE A 251 0.50 6.27 -19.21
N THR A 252 1.50 5.42 -19.16
CA THR A 252 2.90 5.85 -19.11
C THR A 252 3.74 5.12 -20.14
N PHE A 253 4.50 5.88 -20.93
CA PHE A 253 5.59 5.38 -21.78
C PHE A 253 6.93 5.88 -21.25
N SER A 254 7.99 5.09 -21.44
CA SER A 254 9.33 5.56 -21.11
C SER A 254 10.40 4.91 -21.98
N PHE A 255 11.43 5.69 -22.33
CA PHE A 255 12.46 5.28 -23.26
C PHE A 255 13.76 6.08 -23.10
N ASN A 256 14.82 5.62 -23.77
CA ASN A 256 16.13 6.25 -23.77
C ASN A 256 16.49 6.85 -25.14
N GLN A 257 15.76 6.52 -26.19
CA GLN A 257 15.95 7.02 -27.55
C GLN A 257 15.59 8.52 -27.61
N GLU A 258 16.25 9.27 -28.50
CA GLU A 258 15.98 10.71 -28.66
C GLU A 258 14.75 11.02 -29.51
N LYS A 259 14.40 10.16 -30.44
CA LYS A 259 13.26 10.33 -31.34
C LYS A 259 12.39 9.07 -31.33
N VAL A 260 11.19 9.19 -30.82
CA VAL A 260 10.12 8.18 -30.89
C VAL A 260 8.85 8.87 -31.35
N ILE A 261 8.78 9.20 -32.63
CA ILE A 261 7.72 10.00 -33.29
C ILE A 261 6.33 9.40 -33.02
N ASP A 262 6.19 8.07 -33.00
CA ASP A 262 4.90 7.43 -32.69
C ASP A 262 4.37 7.76 -31.30
N ILE A 263 5.22 8.20 -30.38
CA ILE A 263 4.87 8.47 -28.97
C ILE A 263 4.79 9.97 -28.72
N ILE A 264 5.83 10.71 -29.11
CA ILE A 264 5.93 12.15 -28.96
C ILE A 264 6.54 12.79 -30.20
N GLU A 265 6.04 13.95 -30.54
CA GLU A 265 6.59 14.81 -31.59
C GLU A 265 6.98 16.16 -30.99
N ARG A 266 7.85 16.89 -31.65
CA ARG A 266 8.14 18.28 -31.30
C ARG A 266 7.33 19.21 -32.18
N SER A 267 6.60 20.12 -31.52
CA SER A 267 5.92 21.22 -32.19
C SER A 267 6.93 22.29 -32.65
N GLU A 268 6.51 23.22 -33.49
CA GLU A 268 7.34 24.32 -34.01
C GLU A 268 7.90 25.21 -32.91
N ASP A 269 7.17 25.38 -31.81
CA ASP A 269 7.59 26.13 -30.60
C ASP A 269 8.56 25.35 -29.70
N GLY A 270 8.92 24.11 -30.08
CA GLY A 270 9.80 23.23 -29.31
C GLY A 270 9.14 22.45 -28.17
N SER A 271 7.84 22.64 -27.94
CA SER A 271 7.07 21.85 -26.98
C SER A 271 6.88 20.40 -27.49
N TYR A 272 6.54 19.49 -26.56
CA TYR A 272 6.20 18.13 -26.95
C TYR A 272 4.69 17.99 -27.12
N ILE A 273 4.31 17.37 -28.23
CA ILE A 273 2.93 16.94 -28.51
C ILE A 273 2.87 15.43 -28.59
N ILE A 274 1.66 14.88 -28.47
CA ILE A 274 1.44 13.44 -28.54
C ILE A 274 1.56 12.99 -30.00
N GLY A 275 2.19 11.82 -30.21
CA GLY A 275 2.34 11.25 -31.56
C GLY A 275 1.00 10.74 -32.10
N GLU A 276 0.75 10.98 -33.37
CA GLU A 276 -0.50 10.60 -34.06
C GLU A 276 -0.82 9.10 -33.93
N THR A 277 0.20 8.26 -33.93
CA THR A 277 0.01 6.80 -33.79
C THR A 277 -0.69 6.43 -32.47
N ILE A 278 -0.27 7.05 -31.34
CA ILE A 278 -0.90 6.80 -30.03
C ILE A 278 -2.32 7.35 -30.01
N ASP A 279 -2.53 8.57 -30.47
CA ASP A 279 -3.85 9.19 -30.49
C ASP A 279 -4.85 8.34 -31.28
N ASN A 280 -4.44 7.88 -32.47
CA ASN A 280 -5.25 6.99 -33.30
C ASN A 280 -5.57 5.65 -32.60
N ILE A 281 -4.60 5.04 -31.89
CA ILE A 281 -4.86 3.80 -31.14
C ILE A 281 -5.86 4.05 -30.02
N ILE A 282 -5.69 5.12 -29.24
CA ILE A 282 -6.57 5.46 -28.13
C ILE A 282 -7.97 5.76 -28.62
N SER A 283 -8.12 6.58 -29.66
CA SER A 283 -9.41 6.97 -30.24
C SER A 283 -10.17 5.77 -30.85
N LYS A 284 -9.48 4.89 -31.59
CA LYS A 284 -10.07 3.66 -32.15
C LYS A 284 -10.57 2.69 -31.07
N ASN A 285 -10.00 2.75 -29.85
CA ASN A 285 -10.48 1.98 -28.70
C ASN A 285 -11.57 2.71 -27.90
N GLY A 286 -12.10 3.83 -28.40
CA GLY A 286 -13.21 4.57 -27.82
C GLY A 286 -12.84 5.35 -26.54
N PHE A 287 -11.59 5.77 -26.44
CA PHE A 287 -11.10 6.66 -25.38
C PHE A 287 -10.65 7.98 -25.99
N LYS A 288 -10.53 9.01 -25.14
CA LYS A 288 -10.01 10.33 -25.51
C LYS A 288 -8.85 10.70 -24.60
N ILE A 289 -7.88 11.42 -25.14
CA ILE A 289 -6.74 11.92 -24.40
C ILE A 289 -7.09 13.24 -23.74
N ASN A 290 -6.69 13.39 -22.49
CA ASN A 290 -6.71 14.66 -21.79
C ASN A 290 -5.41 15.43 -22.08
N HIS A 291 -5.43 16.29 -23.09
CA HIS A 291 -4.26 17.06 -23.52
C HIS A 291 -3.74 18.02 -22.44
N GLU A 292 -4.61 18.54 -21.55
CA GLU A 292 -4.18 19.41 -20.44
C GLU A 292 -3.25 18.69 -19.44
N LYS A 293 -3.36 17.38 -19.33
CA LYS A 293 -2.55 16.53 -18.44
C LYS A 293 -1.39 15.83 -19.13
N PHE A 294 -1.30 15.92 -20.46
CA PHE A 294 -0.19 15.36 -21.20
C PHE A 294 1.11 16.02 -20.76
N ARG A 295 2.14 15.23 -20.52
CA ARG A 295 3.45 15.75 -20.12
C ARG A 295 4.58 14.81 -20.49
N VAL A 296 5.69 15.41 -20.89
CA VAL A 296 6.95 14.73 -21.14
C VAL A 296 7.97 15.19 -20.10
N GLN A 297 8.58 14.26 -19.40
CA GLN A 297 9.54 14.50 -18.34
C GLN A 297 10.89 13.93 -18.74
N THR A 298 11.94 14.73 -18.73
CA THR A 298 13.31 14.32 -19.06
C THR A 298 14.09 13.94 -17.82
N LYS A 299 15.23 13.24 -17.97
CA LYS A 299 16.10 12.84 -16.86
C LYS A 299 16.63 14.02 -16.02
N ASN A 300 16.71 15.22 -16.62
CA ASN A 300 17.20 16.44 -15.95
C ASN A 300 16.13 17.09 -15.06
N THR A 301 14.90 16.64 -15.17
CA THR A 301 13.78 17.07 -14.34
C THR A 301 13.30 15.92 -13.46
N ARG A 302 12.44 16.23 -12.51
CA ARG A 302 11.82 15.19 -11.69
C ARG A 302 10.85 14.38 -12.55
N GLN A 303 11.14 13.11 -12.72
CA GLN A 303 10.26 12.15 -13.39
C GLN A 303 9.34 11.47 -12.39
N SER A 304 8.04 11.45 -12.67
CA SER A 304 7.04 10.85 -11.80
C SER A 304 6.05 9.98 -12.55
N VAL A 305 5.71 8.83 -11.98
CA VAL A 305 4.72 7.88 -12.48
C VAL A 305 3.77 7.53 -11.32
N THR A 306 2.47 7.71 -11.52
CA THR A 306 1.45 7.49 -10.46
C THR A 306 1.80 8.14 -9.12
N GLY A 307 2.42 9.34 -9.17
CA GLY A 307 2.80 10.12 -7.98
C GLY A 307 4.14 9.73 -7.35
N LEU A 308 4.82 8.70 -7.83
CA LEU A 308 6.14 8.26 -7.36
C LEU A 308 7.26 8.77 -8.26
N VAL A 309 8.40 9.15 -7.67
CA VAL A 309 9.60 9.58 -8.38
C VAL A 309 10.32 8.35 -8.94
N VAL A 310 10.78 8.42 -10.22
CA VAL A 310 11.37 7.26 -10.93
C VAL A 310 12.75 7.54 -11.54
N ASN A 311 13.36 8.70 -11.31
CA ASN A 311 14.65 9.06 -11.91
C ASN A 311 15.73 7.97 -11.74
N GLU A 312 16.00 7.53 -10.50
CA GLU A 312 17.02 6.49 -10.21
C GLU A 312 16.40 5.20 -9.67
N LYS A 313 15.46 5.35 -8.76
CA LYS A 313 14.70 4.28 -8.12
C LYS A 313 13.33 4.81 -7.74
N VAL A 314 12.37 3.91 -7.52
CA VAL A 314 11.06 4.32 -7.01
C VAL A 314 11.22 5.02 -5.66
N ASN A 315 10.71 6.23 -5.57
CA ASN A 315 10.86 7.07 -4.40
C ASN A 315 9.65 7.99 -4.20
N ILE A 316 9.58 8.60 -3.03
CA ILE A 316 8.58 9.59 -2.66
C ILE A 316 9.14 11.00 -2.89
N ASP A 317 8.27 11.94 -3.27
CA ASP A 317 8.64 13.35 -3.35
C ASP A 317 9.18 13.86 -2.00
N ARG A 318 10.32 14.54 -2.03
CA ARG A 318 10.93 15.16 -0.84
C ARG A 318 9.98 16.10 -0.10
N LYS A 319 9.09 16.78 -0.84
CA LYS A 319 8.06 17.66 -0.26
C LYS A 319 7.09 16.87 0.63
N PHE A 320 6.70 15.65 0.20
CA PHE A 320 5.82 14.80 1.00
C PHE A 320 6.47 14.43 2.35
N ILE A 321 7.73 13.98 2.34
CA ILE A 321 8.46 13.62 3.57
C ILE A 321 8.64 14.86 4.47
N ARG A 322 8.97 16.02 3.90
CA ARG A 322 9.14 17.29 4.62
C ARG A 322 7.85 17.72 5.33
N ILE A 323 6.71 17.66 4.63
CA ILE A 323 5.40 17.98 5.22
C ILE A 323 5.06 16.98 6.33
N THR A 324 5.32 15.68 6.14
CA THR A 324 5.08 14.68 7.19
C THR A 324 5.90 14.98 8.45
N ARG A 325 7.18 15.33 8.30
CA ARG A 325 8.04 15.76 9.42
C ARG A 325 7.48 16.99 10.14
N SER A 326 7.05 18.01 9.39
CA SER A 326 6.43 19.21 9.95
C SER A 326 5.15 18.90 10.73
N MET A 327 4.31 17.99 10.23
CA MET A 327 3.10 17.56 10.94
C MET A 327 3.41 16.85 12.26
N ILE A 328 4.42 15.99 12.27
CA ILE A 328 4.86 15.30 13.50
C ILE A 328 5.45 16.31 14.51
N HIS A 329 6.20 17.29 14.04
CA HIS A 329 6.71 18.38 14.89
C HIS A 329 5.56 19.17 15.53
N ARG A 330 4.59 19.58 14.75
CA ARG A 330 3.37 20.27 15.23
C ARG A 330 2.57 19.41 16.23
N TRP A 331 2.47 18.10 15.98
CA TRP A 331 1.86 17.15 16.92
C TRP A 331 2.56 17.16 18.29
N LYS A 332 3.90 17.24 18.29
CA LYS A 332 4.70 17.32 19.50
C LYS A 332 4.53 18.65 20.25
N GLU A 333 4.47 19.76 19.52
CA GLU A 333 4.37 21.11 20.11
C GLU A 333 3.02 21.32 20.80
N ASP A 334 1.92 21.19 20.06
CA ASP A 334 0.55 21.35 20.57
C ASP A 334 -0.43 20.58 19.67
N LYS A 335 -0.69 19.33 20.06
CA LYS A 335 -1.59 18.47 19.29
C LYS A 335 -3.02 18.98 19.18
N VAL A 336 -3.52 19.71 20.18
CA VAL A 336 -4.89 20.24 20.18
C VAL A 336 -5.00 21.37 19.16
N LYS A 337 -4.14 22.37 19.31
CA LYS A 337 -4.09 23.54 18.41
C LYS A 337 -3.94 23.12 16.94
N TYR A 338 -2.96 22.27 16.64
CA TYR A 338 -2.68 21.90 15.26
C TYR A 338 -3.68 20.89 14.68
N ALA A 339 -4.34 20.08 15.49
CA ALA A 339 -5.45 19.24 15.06
C ALA A 339 -6.66 20.07 14.66
N LEU A 340 -7.03 21.09 15.46
CA LEU A 340 -8.11 22.01 15.13
C LEU A 340 -7.82 22.81 13.86
N LEU A 341 -6.61 23.35 13.72
CA LEU A 341 -6.20 24.05 12.48
C LEU A 341 -6.29 23.13 11.26
N PHE A 342 -5.80 21.89 11.37
CA PHE A 342 -5.84 20.91 10.30
C PHE A 342 -7.27 20.53 9.90
N THR A 343 -8.14 20.27 10.87
CA THR A 343 -9.53 19.89 10.58
C THR A 343 -10.32 21.04 9.97
N THR A 344 -10.12 22.28 10.45
CA THR A 344 -10.72 23.49 9.86
C THR A 344 -10.23 23.71 8.43
N GLU A 345 -8.91 23.64 8.18
CA GLU A 345 -8.34 23.81 6.83
C GLU A 345 -8.84 22.76 5.84
N LYS A 346 -9.12 21.54 6.33
CA LYS A 346 -9.64 20.43 5.52
C LYS A 346 -11.16 20.36 5.44
N GLY A 347 -11.88 21.26 6.12
CA GLY A 347 -13.34 21.25 6.14
C GLY A 347 -13.97 20.09 6.89
N TYR A 348 -13.22 19.42 7.79
CA TYR A 348 -13.81 18.39 8.66
C TYR A 348 -14.68 19.03 9.73
N GLN A 349 -15.92 18.57 9.84
CA GLN A 349 -16.76 18.90 10.99
C GLN A 349 -16.36 18.01 12.16
N THR A 350 -16.02 18.60 13.30
CA THR A 350 -15.63 17.90 14.52
C THR A 350 -16.49 18.37 15.69
N GLU A 351 -16.98 17.43 16.46
CA GLU A 351 -17.83 17.70 17.63
C GLU A 351 -17.02 18.17 18.85
N ASN A 352 -15.75 17.74 18.92
CA ASN A 352 -14.87 18.05 20.05
C ASN A 352 -13.38 17.93 19.68
N ASN A 353 -12.51 18.39 20.57
CA ASN A 353 -11.07 18.36 20.38
C ASN A 353 -10.52 16.92 20.23
N THR A 354 -11.09 15.95 20.91
CA THR A 354 -10.65 14.55 20.84
C THR A 354 -10.81 13.99 19.44
N GLN A 355 -11.94 14.26 18.80
CA GLN A 355 -12.19 13.84 17.41
C GLN A 355 -11.23 14.54 16.43
N ALA A 356 -10.97 15.84 16.62
CA ALA A 356 -10.00 16.56 15.80
C ALA A 356 -8.59 15.96 15.93
N ILE A 357 -8.16 15.66 17.16
CA ILE A 357 -6.88 15.02 17.46
C ILE A 357 -6.79 13.65 16.77
N GLU A 358 -7.84 12.85 16.84
CA GLU A 358 -7.87 11.53 16.22
C GLU A 358 -7.78 11.60 14.69
N ILE A 359 -8.50 12.51 14.05
CA ILE A 359 -8.43 12.75 12.60
C ILE A 359 -7.00 13.15 12.19
N PHE A 360 -6.39 14.10 12.90
CA PHE A 360 -5.02 14.56 12.61
C PHE A 360 -4.00 13.45 12.83
N ARG A 361 -4.12 12.70 13.93
CA ARG A 361 -3.30 11.52 14.23
C ARG A 361 -3.36 10.48 13.11
N ASN A 362 -4.57 10.09 12.72
CA ASN A 362 -4.80 9.10 11.67
C ASN A 362 -4.25 9.57 10.31
N HIS A 363 -4.33 10.87 10.03
CA HIS A 363 -3.72 11.44 8.82
C HIS A 363 -2.19 11.30 8.85
N ILE A 364 -1.52 11.57 9.98
CA ILE A 364 -0.06 11.41 10.11
C ILE A 364 0.32 9.94 9.93
N TYR A 365 -0.38 9.00 10.60
CA TYR A 365 -0.11 7.56 10.44
C TYR A 365 -0.37 7.07 9.02
N GLY A 366 -1.40 7.56 8.34
CA GLY A 366 -1.64 7.26 6.92
C GLY A 366 -0.46 7.71 6.03
N ARG A 367 0.14 8.86 6.30
CA ARG A 367 1.34 9.33 5.59
C ARG A 367 2.58 8.48 5.91
N LEU A 368 2.76 8.08 7.15
CA LEU A 368 3.85 7.16 7.56
C LEU A 368 3.69 5.80 6.90
N SER A 369 2.47 5.25 6.86
CA SER A 369 2.16 3.99 6.17
C SER A 369 2.46 4.07 4.66
N PHE A 370 2.18 5.22 4.03
CA PHE A 370 2.56 5.44 2.63
C PHE A 370 4.09 5.44 2.44
N ILE A 371 4.84 6.07 3.35
CA ILE A 371 6.32 6.04 3.31
C ILE A 371 6.83 4.60 3.47
N LYS A 372 6.28 3.85 4.44
CA LYS A 372 6.59 2.42 4.64
C LYS A 372 6.31 1.60 3.39
N MET A 373 5.14 1.78 2.78
CA MET A 373 4.72 1.06 1.58
C MET A 373 5.71 1.27 0.41
N VAL A 374 6.18 2.50 0.20
CA VAL A 374 7.03 2.84 -0.96
C VAL A 374 8.51 2.54 -0.73
N ARG A 375 9.01 2.78 0.49
CA ARG A 375 10.45 2.73 0.80
C ARG A 375 10.86 1.49 1.60
N GLY A 376 9.91 0.69 2.04
CA GLY A 376 10.12 -0.43 2.93
C GLY A 376 10.09 -0.04 4.41
N GLU A 377 9.90 -1.04 5.25
CA GLU A 377 9.77 -0.87 6.71
C GLU A 377 11.11 -0.55 7.40
N ASP A 378 12.23 -0.94 6.80
CA ASP A 378 13.59 -0.69 7.33
C ASP A 378 14.19 0.63 6.81
N TYR A 379 13.41 1.43 6.07
CA TYR A 379 13.92 2.71 5.57
C TYR A 379 14.23 3.68 6.74
N PRO A 380 15.49 4.14 6.92
CA PRO A 380 15.89 4.96 8.07
C PRO A 380 15.04 6.22 8.24
N GLY A 381 14.63 6.84 7.12
CA GLY A 381 13.74 8.01 7.15
C GLY A 381 12.34 7.71 7.67
N TYR A 382 11.80 6.51 7.39
CA TYR A 382 10.54 6.04 7.95
C TYR A 382 10.68 5.76 9.45
N LEU A 383 11.69 4.96 9.83
CA LEU A 383 11.95 4.61 11.23
C LEU A 383 12.09 5.85 12.10
N LYS A 384 12.88 6.84 11.67
CA LYS A 384 13.06 8.11 12.37
C LYS A 384 11.75 8.88 12.56
N LEU A 385 10.93 9.00 11.51
CA LEU A 385 9.64 9.71 11.60
C LEU A 385 8.64 8.95 12.46
N MET A 386 8.61 7.62 12.35
CA MET A 386 7.71 6.76 13.12
C MET A 386 8.08 6.77 14.61
N SER A 387 9.37 6.72 14.96
CA SER A 387 9.81 6.83 16.35
C SER A 387 9.42 8.19 16.95
N TYR A 388 9.65 9.30 16.25
CA TYR A 388 9.23 10.63 16.71
C TYR A 388 7.74 10.73 16.95
N MET A 389 6.91 10.16 16.06
CA MET A 389 5.47 10.13 16.26
C MET A 389 5.10 9.31 17.50
N SER A 390 5.69 8.13 17.66
CA SER A 390 5.38 7.20 18.75
C SER A 390 5.84 7.68 20.13
N TYR A 391 6.93 8.45 20.22
CA TYR A 391 7.34 9.09 21.47
C TYR A 391 6.28 10.05 22.03
N ASN A 392 5.53 10.70 21.13
CA ASN A 392 4.58 11.74 21.48
C ASN A 392 3.11 11.28 21.38
N ASP A 393 2.87 10.00 21.05
CA ASP A 393 1.54 9.40 20.97
C ASP A 393 1.36 8.38 22.10
N PRO A 394 0.40 8.59 23.03
CA PRO A 394 0.13 7.68 24.13
C PRO A 394 -0.33 6.29 23.67
N SER A 395 -0.94 6.17 22.49
CA SER A 395 -1.41 4.90 21.91
C SER A 395 -0.35 4.17 21.10
N LYS A 396 0.84 3.97 21.64
CA LYS A 396 2.01 3.36 20.98
C LYS A 396 1.64 2.14 20.13
N THR A 397 1.83 2.24 18.82
CA THR A 397 1.63 1.12 17.89
C THR A 397 2.81 0.13 17.97
N LYS A 398 2.61 -1.13 17.57
CA LYS A 398 3.69 -2.12 17.51
C LYS A 398 4.84 -1.65 16.61
N GLU A 399 4.50 -1.08 15.45
CA GLU A 399 5.48 -0.49 14.52
C GLU A 399 6.21 0.70 15.13
N GLY A 400 5.53 1.51 15.91
CA GLY A 400 6.13 2.63 16.62
C GLY A 400 7.12 2.19 17.68
N VAL A 401 6.77 1.20 18.47
CA VAL A 401 7.68 0.61 19.47
C VAL A 401 8.91 -0.01 18.80
N ARG A 402 8.73 -0.72 17.67
CA ARG A 402 9.84 -1.23 16.88
C ARG A 402 10.73 -0.09 16.38
N ALA A 403 10.15 0.93 15.76
CA ALA A 403 10.88 2.08 15.24
C ALA A 403 11.65 2.83 16.34
N MET A 404 11.07 2.97 17.53
CA MET A 404 11.76 3.56 18.71
C MET A 404 13.03 2.75 19.05
N LYS A 405 12.90 1.43 19.20
CA LYS A 405 14.05 0.56 19.49
C LYS A 405 15.14 0.60 18.41
N GLU A 406 14.74 0.72 17.14
CA GLU A 406 15.70 0.74 16.01
C GLU A 406 16.35 2.11 15.79
N THR A 407 15.75 3.20 16.28
CA THR A 407 16.26 4.58 16.12
C THR A 407 16.83 5.18 17.39
N GLU A 408 16.72 4.49 18.52
CA GLU A 408 17.35 4.92 19.77
C GLU A 408 18.87 5.02 19.57
N ASN A 409 19.39 6.25 19.58
CA ASN A 409 20.80 6.53 19.70
C ASN A 409 21.08 6.81 21.15
N PHE A 410 21.89 5.97 21.77
CA PHE A 410 22.34 6.14 23.13
C PHE A 410 23.66 6.90 23.17
N ASP A 411 23.92 7.64 24.25
CA ASP A 411 25.24 8.15 24.47
C ASP A 411 26.21 7.01 24.79
N VAL A 412 25.71 6.01 25.55
CA VAL A 412 26.50 4.89 26.00
C VAL A 412 25.75 3.57 25.88
N PHE A 413 26.40 2.54 25.38
CA PHE A 413 25.94 1.16 25.46
C PHE A 413 26.81 0.39 26.45
N ILE A 414 26.21 -0.35 27.38
CA ILE A 414 26.92 -1.15 28.37
C ILE A 414 26.79 -2.62 27.98
N CYS A 415 27.91 -3.21 27.58
CA CYS A 415 28.05 -4.62 27.25
C CYS A 415 28.64 -5.37 28.45
N HIS A 416 27.98 -6.44 28.90
CA HIS A 416 28.36 -7.17 30.10
C HIS A 416 28.02 -8.67 30.00
N ALA A 417 28.69 -9.50 30.78
CA ALA A 417 28.25 -10.86 31.06
C ALA A 417 27.05 -10.85 32.03
N SER A 418 26.24 -11.90 32.02
CA SER A 418 25.06 -12.01 32.90
C SER A 418 25.43 -11.88 34.40
N GLU A 419 26.60 -12.41 34.76
CA GLU A 419 27.13 -12.41 36.12
C GLU A 419 27.50 -10.99 36.58
N ASP A 420 28.01 -10.16 35.68
CA ASP A 420 28.46 -8.78 35.97
C ASP A 420 27.30 -7.77 35.97
N LYS A 421 26.10 -8.20 35.62
CA LYS A 421 24.91 -7.31 35.44
C LYS A 421 24.56 -6.58 36.71
N LYS A 422 24.37 -7.32 37.81
CA LYS A 422 23.87 -6.78 39.07
C LYS A 422 24.92 -5.93 39.80
N ASP A 423 26.16 -6.37 39.78
CA ASP A 423 27.21 -5.81 40.62
C ASP A 423 28.02 -4.70 39.93
N ILE A 424 28.04 -4.68 38.60
CA ILE A 424 28.82 -3.71 37.82
C ILE A 424 27.96 -2.89 36.88
N ALA A 425 27.21 -3.56 35.95
CA ALA A 425 26.53 -2.87 34.85
C ALA A 425 25.36 -2.00 35.34
N MET A 426 24.51 -2.51 36.24
CA MET A 426 23.37 -1.76 36.78
C MET A 426 23.79 -0.53 37.59
N PRO A 427 24.74 -0.59 38.53
CA PRO A 427 25.24 0.59 39.24
C PRO A 427 25.74 1.69 38.29
N ILE A 428 26.53 1.33 37.28
CA ILE A 428 27.00 2.28 36.26
C ILE A 428 25.82 2.90 35.49
N TYR A 429 24.85 2.11 35.09
CA TYR A 429 23.65 2.59 34.40
C TYR A 429 22.86 3.59 35.25
N GLU A 430 22.68 3.32 36.53
CA GLU A 430 21.98 4.20 37.45
C GLU A 430 22.69 5.55 37.61
N GLU A 431 24.02 5.56 37.76
CA GLU A 431 24.79 6.79 37.83
C GLU A 431 24.76 7.61 36.53
N LEU A 432 24.89 6.95 35.36
CA LEU A 432 24.73 7.61 34.07
C LEU A 432 23.34 8.23 33.92
N SER A 433 22.30 7.52 34.40
CA SER A 433 20.91 8.00 34.38
C SER A 433 20.68 9.22 35.28
N LYS A 434 21.30 9.26 36.50
CA LYS A 434 21.30 10.43 37.38
C LYS A 434 21.94 11.65 36.73
N MET A 435 23.00 11.43 35.93
CA MET A 435 23.70 12.47 35.16
C MET A 435 22.96 12.85 33.85
N LYS A 436 21.78 12.31 33.57
CA LYS A 436 21.00 12.50 32.33
C LYS A 436 21.73 12.07 31.06
N ILE A 437 22.64 11.13 31.16
CA ILE A 437 23.33 10.50 30.04
C ILE A 437 22.48 9.31 29.61
N SER A 438 22.12 9.26 28.31
CA SER A 438 21.32 8.17 27.79
C SER A 438 22.16 6.90 27.67
N ALA A 439 21.91 5.94 28.55
CA ALA A 439 22.59 4.66 28.54
C ALA A 439 21.64 3.51 28.20
N PHE A 440 22.13 2.50 27.54
CA PHE A 440 21.41 1.26 27.27
C PHE A 440 22.18 0.08 27.83
N ILE A 441 21.48 -0.77 28.57
CA ILE A 441 21.98 -2.08 29.00
C ILE A 441 21.21 -3.13 28.21
N ASP A 442 21.92 -4.08 27.60
CA ASP A 442 21.24 -5.20 26.96
C ASP A 442 20.54 -6.06 28.01
N HIS A 443 19.20 -6.08 27.96
CA HIS A 443 18.39 -6.96 28.80
C HIS A 443 18.31 -8.38 28.25
N VAL A 444 18.80 -8.61 27.03
CA VAL A 444 18.87 -9.93 26.43
C VAL A 444 20.16 -10.57 26.92
N GLU A 445 20.03 -11.56 27.77
CA GLU A 445 21.14 -12.41 28.20
C GLU A 445 21.88 -12.92 26.97
N ILE A 446 23.21 -12.82 26.97
CA ILE A 446 24.05 -13.43 25.94
C ILE A 446 23.96 -14.93 26.15
N HIS A 447 23.15 -15.58 25.31
CA HIS A 447 23.01 -17.03 25.34
C HIS A 447 24.14 -17.69 24.56
N TRP A 448 24.41 -18.90 24.91
CA TRP A 448 25.41 -19.76 24.26
C TRP A 448 25.08 -19.88 22.74
N GLY A 449 26.00 -19.40 21.89
CA GLY A 449 25.80 -19.35 20.43
C GLY A 449 25.46 -17.98 19.84
N ASP A 450 25.22 -16.94 20.63
CA ASP A 450 25.00 -15.57 20.13
C ASP A 450 26.32 -14.94 19.67
N SER A 451 26.32 -14.32 18.50
CA SER A 451 27.46 -13.52 18.02
C SER A 451 27.55 -12.20 18.78
N LEU A 452 28.52 -12.10 19.66
CA LEU A 452 28.83 -10.88 20.42
C LEU A 452 29.22 -9.72 19.49
N ILE A 453 29.84 -10.01 18.34
CA ILE A 453 30.24 -8.99 17.34
C ILE A 453 29.02 -8.33 16.73
N GLU A 454 28.01 -9.09 16.34
CA GLU A 454 26.79 -8.48 15.79
C GLU A 454 26.15 -7.55 16.81
N LYS A 455 26.19 -7.90 18.10
CA LYS A 455 25.69 -7.07 19.19
C LYS A 455 26.57 -5.83 19.42
N ILE A 456 27.88 -5.97 19.50
CA ILE A 456 28.81 -4.85 19.66
C ILE A 456 28.78 -3.95 18.41
N ASN A 457 28.79 -4.49 17.20
CA ASN A 457 28.69 -3.70 15.97
C ASN A 457 27.35 -2.95 15.88
N SER A 458 26.25 -3.59 16.26
CA SER A 458 24.95 -2.92 16.38
C SER A 458 24.97 -1.81 17.44
N ALA A 459 25.62 -2.03 18.56
CA ALA A 459 25.79 -1.06 19.63
C ALA A 459 26.67 0.12 19.23
N LEU A 460 27.80 -0.14 18.56
CA LEU A 460 28.71 0.90 18.02
C LEU A 460 28.02 1.81 16.98
N VAL A 461 27.08 1.26 16.22
CA VAL A 461 26.28 2.04 15.26
C VAL A 461 25.24 2.91 15.97
N LYS A 462 24.72 2.45 17.13
CA LYS A 462 23.61 3.08 17.86
C LYS A 462 24.05 3.95 19.04
N SER A 463 25.30 3.92 19.43
CA SER A 463 25.83 4.68 20.57
C SER A 463 27.07 5.49 20.19
N LYS A 464 27.35 6.55 21.01
CA LYS A 464 28.59 7.32 20.88
C LYS A 464 29.74 6.53 21.44
N TYR A 465 29.53 5.87 22.58
CA TYR A 465 30.53 5.02 23.26
C TYR A 465 29.92 3.67 23.64
N VAL A 466 30.73 2.63 23.65
CA VAL A 466 30.41 1.30 24.17
C VAL A 466 31.32 0.99 25.33
N ILE A 467 30.78 0.67 26.50
CA ILE A 467 31.53 0.14 27.65
C ILE A 467 31.47 -1.38 27.55
N ALA A 468 32.63 -2.02 27.44
CA ALA A 468 32.74 -3.47 27.55
C ALA A 468 33.27 -3.82 28.95
N ILE A 469 32.43 -4.45 29.78
CA ILE A 469 32.79 -4.94 31.11
C ILE A 469 33.45 -6.30 30.96
N LEU A 470 34.69 -6.40 31.43
CA LEU A 470 35.53 -7.59 31.35
C LEU A 470 35.83 -8.12 32.75
N SER A 471 35.47 -9.37 32.99
CA SER A 471 35.73 -10.11 34.23
C SER A 471 36.24 -11.53 33.91
N ALA A 472 36.69 -12.27 34.93
CA ALA A 472 37.01 -13.67 34.79
C ALA A 472 35.84 -14.49 34.21
N ASP A 473 34.60 -14.15 34.59
CA ASP A 473 33.38 -14.79 34.09
C ASP A 473 33.16 -14.48 32.62
N SER A 474 33.44 -13.25 32.19
CA SER A 474 33.21 -12.83 30.79
C SER A 474 34.21 -13.46 29.81
N VAL A 475 35.48 -13.63 30.21
CA VAL A 475 36.55 -14.18 29.34
C VAL A 475 36.54 -15.70 29.26
N ASN A 476 35.98 -16.40 30.25
CA ASN A 476 35.81 -17.85 30.23
C ASN A 476 34.71 -18.33 29.29
N LYS A 477 33.87 -17.44 28.79
CA LYS A 477 32.74 -17.73 27.87
C LYS A 477 33.12 -17.60 26.39
N GLU A 478 34.29 -18.11 25.98
CA GLU A 478 34.75 -18.14 24.57
C GLU A 478 34.51 -16.83 23.81
N TRP A 479 35.17 -15.76 24.23
CA TRP A 479 35.27 -14.55 23.42
C TRP A 479 36.19 -14.82 22.22
N PRO A 480 35.70 -14.84 20.97
CA PRO A 480 36.58 -15.06 19.85
C PRO A 480 37.56 -13.87 19.72
N GLN A 481 38.83 -14.11 19.91
CA GLN A 481 39.91 -13.09 19.72
C GLN A 481 39.81 -12.41 18.34
N LYS A 482 39.32 -13.14 17.31
CA LYS A 482 39.09 -12.60 15.97
C LYS A 482 38.06 -11.48 15.95
N GLU A 483 37.13 -11.50 16.85
CA GLU A 483 36.00 -10.61 16.92
C GLU A 483 36.33 -9.28 17.55
N LEU A 484 37.05 -9.30 18.66
CA LEU A 484 37.59 -8.09 19.26
C LEU A 484 38.59 -7.37 18.34
N ARG A 485 39.39 -8.14 17.57
CA ARG A 485 40.28 -7.60 16.54
C ARG A 485 39.52 -6.84 15.45
N ALA A 486 38.37 -7.31 15.00
CA ALA A 486 37.58 -6.63 13.99
C ALA A 486 37.01 -5.29 14.47
N VAL A 487 36.56 -5.22 15.74
CA VAL A 487 36.10 -3.98 16.37
C VAL A 487 37.25 -2.97 16.53
N LEU A 488 38.38 -3.43 17.01
CA LEU A 488 39.59 -2.58 17.18
C LEU A 488 40.11 -2.09 15.82
N ALA A 489 40.11 -2.93 14.80
CA ALA A 489 40.48 -2.55 13.42
C ALA A 489 39.52 -1.49 12.82
N SER A 490 38.23 -1.56 13.12
CA SER A 490 37.26 -0.55 12.73
C SER A 490 37.52 0.80 13.40
N GLU A 491 37.85 0.83 14.67
CA GLU A 491 38.22 2.06 15.38
C GLU A 491 39.46 2.74 14.80
N ILE A 492 40.49 1.94 14.46
CA ILE A 492 41.73 2.44 13.84
C ILE A 492 41.44 3.06 12.48
N SER A 493 40.53 2.45 11.69
CA SER A 493 40.17 2.96 10.36
C SER A 493 39.36 4.26 10.39
N GLU A 494 38.55 4.47 11.44
CA GLU A 494 37.71 5.68 11.60
C GLU A 494 38.41 6.79 12.43
N GLY A 495 39.53 6.51 13.07
CA GLY A 495 40.29 7.47 13.88
C GLY A 495 39.59 7.96 15.16
N LYS A 496 38.56 7.22 15.63
CA LYS A 496 37.78 7.59 16.81
C LYS A 496 37.63 6.42 17.77
N THR A 497 38.05 6.62 19.02
CA THR A 497 37.89 5.64 20.10
C THR A 497 36.42 5.63 20.56
N LYS A 498 35.68 4.57 20.24
CA LYS A 498 34.28 4.38 20.67
C LYS A 498 34.14 3.28 21.72
N LEU A 499 35.02 2.30 21.75
CA LEU A 499 34.99 1.19 22.70
C LEU A 499 35.84 1.52 23.95
N LEU A 500 35.18 1.54 25.10
CA LEU A 500 35.81 1.77 26.41
C LEU A 500 35.83 0.44 27.17
N THR A 501 36.99 -0.05 27.50
CA THR A 501 37.19 -1.32 28.22
C THR A 501 37.26 -1.07 29.73
N LEU A 502 36.40 -1.77 30.48
CA LEU A 502 36.35 -1.72 31.94
C LEU A 502 36.65 -3.11 32.48
N VAL A 503 37.76 -3.27 33.20
CA VAL A 503 38.19 -4.56 33.76
C VAL A 503 37.86 -4.60 35.25
N LYS A 504 37.26 -5.68 35.71
CA LYS A 504 36.92 -5.90 37.12
C LYS A 504 38.23 -6.02 37.94
N LYS A 505 38.30 -5.32 39.07
CA LYS A 505 39.43 -5.39 40.00
C LYS A 505 39.68 -6.82 40.45
N ASN A 506 40.92 -7.24 40.50
CA ASN A 506 41.43 -8.60 40.78
C ASN A 506 41.28 -9.61 39.64
N ASP A 507 40.61 -9.26 38.52
CA ASP A 507 40.51 -10.12 37.33
C ASP A 507 41.51 -9.69 36.23
N GLU A 508 42.32 -8.66 36.47
CA GLU A 508 43.19 -8.01 35.48
C GLU A 508 44.17 -9.00 34.82
N GLU A 509 44.81 -9.84 35.63
CA GLU A 509 45.77 -10.83 35.13
C GLU A 509 45.12 -11.90 34.27
N ILE A 510 43.88 -12.36 34.65
CA ILE A 510 43.10 -13.34 33.92
C ILE A 510 42.63 -12.75 32.59
N VAL A 511 42.10 -11.53 32.63
CA VAL A 511 41.59 -10.83 31.46
C VAL A 511 42.66 -10.50 30.44
N THR A 512 43.81 -9.97 30.90
CA THR A 512 44.95 -9.63 30.02
C THR A 512 45.63 -10.85 29.42
N LYS A 513 45.69 -11.96 30.15
CA LYS A 513 46.17 -13.25 29.63
C LYS A 513 45.24 -13.84 28.58
N ALA A 514 43.92 -13.72 28.77
CA ALA A 514 42.93 -14.21 27.83
C ALA A 514 42.79 -13.30 26.59
N LEU A 515 42.99 -12.00 26.74
CA LEU A 515 42.86 -10.98 25.71
C LEU A 515 44.14 -10.12 25.59
N PRO A 516 45.23 -10.65 25.03
CA PRO A 516 46.51 -9.93 24.94
C PRO A 516 46.43 -8.60 24.18
N LEU A 517 45.49 -8.45 23.28
CA LEU A 517 45.25 -7.21 22.51
C LEU A 517 44.82 -6.02 23.37
N LEU A 518 44.35 -6.25 24.59
CA LEU A 518 44.02 -5.19 25.54
C LEU A 518 45.27 -4.54 26.14
N LEU A 519 46.46 -5.18 26.04
CA LEU A 519 47.70 -4.62 26.50
C LEU A 519 48.11 -3.34 25.74
N ASP A 520 47.69 -3.24 24.47
CA ASP A 520 47.94 -2.08 23.62
C ASP A 520 46.85 -0.98 23.77
N LYS A 521 45.80 -1.24 24.53
CA LYS A 521 44.69 -0.30 24.75
C LYS A 521 44.56 0.05 26.23
N LEU A 522 44.50 1.35 26.54
CA LEU A 522 44.19 1.82 27.88
C LEU A 522 42.82 1.32 28.32
N TYR A 523 42.79 0.52 29.36
CA TYR A 523 41.55 0.09 30.03
C TYR A 523 41.44 0.77 31.40
N MET A 524 40.23 0.83 31.94
CA MET A 524 39.94 1.30 33.30
C MET A 524 39.67 0.11 34.20
N VAL A 525 40.27 0.11 35.40
CA VAL A 525 39.97 -0.89 36.42
C VAL A 525 38.75 -0.43 37.22
N TYR A 526 37.76 -1.32 37.32
CA TYR A 526 36.54 -1.09 38.10
C TYR A 526 36.75 -1.53 39.56
N ASP A 527 36.79 -0.55 40.44
CA ASP A 527 36.98 -0.75 41.90
C ASP A 527 35.69 -0.43 42.66
N ASN A 528 34.60 -1.03 42.27
CA ASN A 528 33.25 -0.84 42.87
C ASN A 528 32.83 0.64 43.00
N ASN A 529 33.34 1.52 42.16
CA ASN A 529 33.00 2.94 42.11
C ASN A 529 32.35 3.32 40.78
N PRO A 530 31.02 3.22 40.66
CA PRO A 530 30.30 3.55 39.44
C PRO A 530 30.33 5.04 39.12
N ASP A 531 30.40 5.95 40.13
CA ASP A 531 30.46 7.41 39.93
C ASP A 531 31.71 7.80 39.13
N MET A 532 32.88 7.21 39.44
CA MET A 532 34.11 7.47 38.71
C MET A 532 34.00 7.08 37.23
N VAL A 533 33.33 5.98 36.94
CA VAL A 533 33.10 5.54 35.54
C VAL A 533 32.19 6.53 34.83
N ALA A 534 31.08 6.91 35.47
CA ALA A 534 30.09 7.83 34.90
C ALA A 534 30.68 9.23 34.64
N ASP A 535 31.50 9.76 35.58
CA ASP A 535 32.21 11.04 35.42
C ASP A 535 33.22 11.02 34.26
N ASN A 536 33.98 9.94 34.09
CA ASN A 536 34.89 9.79 32.94
C ASN A 536 34.14 9.77 31.62
N ILE A 537 32.98 9.11 31.56
CA ILE A 537 32.14 9.10 30.37
C ILE A 537 31.56 10.49 30.09
N LYS A 538 31.10 11.20 31.12
CA LYS A 538 30.60 12.58 31.00
C LYS A 538 31.65 13.50 30.41
N LYS A 539 32.89 13.42 30.89
CA LYS A 539 34.03 14.21 30.35
C LYS A 539 34.26 13.89 28.86
N ARG A 540 34.22 12.61 28.46
CA ARG A 540 34.39 12.20 27.06
C ARG A 540 33.22 12.59 26.15
N LEU A 541 32.02 12.72 26.66
CA LEU A 541 30.89 13.19 25.90
C LEU A 541 30.88 14.70 25.67
N GLN A 542 31.65 15.44 26.50
CA GLN A 542 31.79 16.91 26.42
C GLN A 542 33.03 17.33 25.60
N SER A 543 34.01 16.45 25.42
CA SER A 543 35.16 16.61 24.53
C SER A 543 34.79 16.27 23.08
#